data_2cf7cb2d7736fbf5bdf21b4030a98133
#
_entry.id   2cf7cb2d7736fbf5bdf21b4030a98133
#
_cell.length_a   1.000
_cell.length_b   1.000
_cell.length_c   1.000
_cell.angle_alpha   90.00
_cell.angle_beta   90.00
_cell.angle_gamma   90.00
#
_symmetry.space_group_name_H-M   'P 1'
#
loop_
_entity.id
_entity.type
_entity.pdbx_description
1 polymer ?
#
loop_
_entity_poly.entity_id
_entity_poly.type
_entity_poly.pdbx_seq_one_letter_code
_entity_poly.pdbx_strand_id
1 'polypeptide(L)'
;MNSLESGSNVQSGLEMIMEKSPDTIVLVDRNLTLVKVISAKDDYYHYLANNCIGKQPQALFPDGKNYDQYEIYRAAVKRVFEEQVKVDFSFEVSFEGKNYYYLSQASLFNEELVIVYTRNVSSLKTENNLQELINTILDRLPLGVFVKDGDNHFNYLYWNHFMAHPINQGENSLIL
;
A
#
# COMPACT_ATOMS: atom_id res chain seq x y z
N MET A 1 28.75 8.36 -32.36
CA MET A 1 29.03 8.85 -31.02
C MET A 1 27.79 9.47 -30.40
N ASN A 2 26.65 8.74 -30.25
CA ASN A 2 25.39 9.31 -29.72
C ASN A 2 24.54 8.29 -28.93
N SER A 3 25.11 7.17 -28.46
CA SER A 3 24.32 6.14 -27.75
C SER A 3 24.43 6.20 -26.21
N LEU A 4 25.31 6.99 -25.65
CA LEU A 4 25.52 7.09 -24.21
C LEU A 4 24.67 8.19 -23.54
N GLU A 5 24.30 9.24 -24.27
CA GLU A 5 23.47 10.33 -23.73
C GLU A 5 21.98 9.99 -23.64
N SER A 6 21.48 9.05 -24.49
CA SER A 6 20.08 8.64 -24.42
C SER A 6 19.75 7.78 -23.20
N GLY A 7 20.71 6.99 -22.72
CA GLY A 7 20.52 6.13 -21.55
C GLY A 7 20.38 6.92 -20.25
N SER A 8 21.18 7.98 -20.05
CA SER A 8 21.13 8.82 -18.85
C SER A 8 19.83 9.63 -18.74
N ASN A 9 19.31 10.11 -19.88
CA ASN A 9 18.05 10.86 -19.92
C ASN A 9 16.82 9.97 -19.64
N VAL A 10 16.82 8.72 -20.12
CA VAL A 10 15.73 7.77 -19.85
C VAL A 10 15.76 7.34 -18.37
N GLN A 11 16.94 7.11 -17.81
CA GLN A 11 17.09 6.73 -16.41
C GLN A 11 16.64 7.85 -15.47
N SER A 12 17.00 9.10 -15.74
CA SER A 12 16.54 10.26 -14.97
C SER A 12 15.03 10.50 -15.11
N GLY A 13 14.46 10.23 -16.28
CA GLY A 13 13.01 10.32 -16.51
C GLY A 13 12.22 9.27 -15.73
N LEU A 14 12.71 8.02 -15.68
CA LEU A 14 12.11 6.96 -14.87
C LEU A 14 12.19 7.26 -13.37
N GLU A 15 13.32 7.72 -12.87
CA GLU A 15 13.48 8.11 -11.48
C GLU A 15 12.51 9.25 -11.12
N MET A 16 12.35 10.24 -11.97
CA MET A 16 11.39 11.34 -11.75
C MET A 16 9.92 10.84 -11.73
N ILE A 17 9.55 9.87 -12.56
CA ILE A 17 8.21 9.26 -12.55
C ILE A 17 8.02 8.46 -11.25
N MET A 18 9.02 7.71 -10.84
CA MET A 18 8.98 6.91 -9.61
C MET A 18 8.94 7.80 -8.37
N GLU A 19 9.62 8.94 -8.36
CA GLU A 19 9.55 9.93 -7.29
C GLU A 19 8.15 10.56 -7.14
N LYS A 20 7.38 10.63 -8.21
CA LYS A 20 5.97 11.10 -8.18
C LYS A 20 4.98 10.00 -7.79
N SER A 21 5.39 8.75 -7.74
CA SER A 21 4.54 7.66 -7.25
C SER A 21 4.06 7.95 -5.83
N PRO A 22 2.81 7.64 -5.48
CA PRO A 22 2.34 7.69 -4.09
C PRO A 22 2.97 6.58 -3.23
N ASP A 23 3.61 5.60 -3.87
CA ASP A 23 4.18 4.44 -3.22
C ASP A 23 5.68 4.61 -3.01
N THR A 24 6.19 4.11 -1.91
CA THR A 24 7.63 3.87 -1.72
C THR A 24 8.03 2.62 -2.49
N ILE A 25 9.17 2.67 -3.16
CA ILE A 25 9.70 1.56 -3.94
C ILE A 25 11.03 1.13 -3.32
N VAL A 26 11.14 -0.16 -3.06
CA VAL A 26 12.31 -0.76 -2.42
C VAL A 26 12.87 -1.87 -3.30
N LEU A 27 14.19 -1.90 -3.47
CA LEU A 27 14.91 -3.01 -4.10
C LEU A 27 15.63 -3.81 -3.03
N VAL A 28 15.47 -5.12 -3.06
CA VAL A 28 16.01 -6.07 -2.09
C VAL A 28 16.67 -7.22 -2.82
N ASP A 29 17.85 -7.66 -2.37
CA ASP A 29 18.56 -8.80 -2.93
C ASP A 29 18.10 -10.15 -2.32
N ARG A 30 18.69 -11.26 -2.80
CA ARG A 30 18.41 -12.62 -2.31
C ARG A 30 18.72 -12.84 -0.82
N ASN A 31 19.65 -12.05 -0.27
CA ASN A 31 19.99 -12.07 1.16
C ASN A 31 19.10 -11.16 1.98
N LEU A 32 18.06 -10.58 1.35
CA LEU A 32 17.18 -9.56 1.90
C LEU A 32 17.89 -8.23 2.20
N THR A 33 19.09 -8.02 1.67
CA THR A 33 19.81 -6.75 1.84
C THR A 33 19.06 -5.65 1.12
N LEU A 34 18.86 -4.54 1.79
CA LEU A 34 18.27 -3.35 1.21
C LEU A 34 19.24 -2.72 0.21
N VAL A 35 18.93 -2.83 -1.07
CA VAL A 35 19.79 -2.33 -2.15
C VAL A 35 19.51 -0.85 -2.44
N LYS A 36 18.24 -0.48 -2.53
CA LYS A 36 17.83 0.90 -2.82
C LYS A 36 16.43 1.17 -2.29
N VAL A 37 16.21 2.39 -1.81
CA VAL A 37 14.87 2.96 -1.58
C VAL A 37 14.67 4.09 -2.58
N ILE A 38 13.58 4.03 -3.32
CA ILE A 38 13.19 5.05 -4.28
C ILE A 38 11.89 5.65 -3.79
N SER A 39 11.82 6.99 -3.75
CA SER A 39 10.60 7.67 -3.37
C SER A 39 10.11 7.35 -1.95
N ALA A 40 11.01 7.51 -0.96
CA ALA A 40 10.61 7.42 0.45
C ALA A 40 9.48 8.43 0.76
N LYS A 41 8.37 7.98 1.33
CA LYS A 41 7.15 8.79 1.52
C LYS A 41 6.84 9.12 2.98
N ASP A 42 7.56 8.52 3.91
CA ASP A 42 7.38 8.75 5.34
C ASP A 42 8.70 8.66 6.11
N ASP A 43 8.67 9.02 7.38
CA ASP A 43 9.85 9.10 8.25
C ASP A 43 10.59 7.76 8.33
N TYR A 44 9.85 6.65 8.39
CA TYR A 44 10.43 5.31 8.46
C TYR A 44 11.22 4.97 7.19
N TYR A 45 10.66 5.19 6.00
CA TYR A 45 11.38 4.93 4.75
C TYR A 45 12.48 5.93 4.47
N HIS A 46 12.38 7.19 4.93
CA HIS A 46 13.50 8.12 4.93
C HIS A 46 14.64 7.64 5.82
N TYR A 47 14.32 7.11 7.00
CA TYR A 47 15.33 6.48 7.86
C TYR A 47 16.03 5.31 7.15
N LEU A 48 15.25 4.39 6.53
CA LEU A 48 15.80 3.26 5.79
C LEU A 48 16.72 3.69 4.66
N ALA A 49 16.29 4.66 3.86
CA ALA A 49 17.07 5.20 2.75
C ALA A 49 18.43 5.78 3.18
N ASN A 50 18.46 6.43 4.35
CA ASN A 50 19.66 7.10 4.83
C ASN A 50 20.58 6.19 5.65
N ASN A 51 20.05 5.14 6.29
CA ASN A 51 20.78 4.40 7.33
C ASN A 51 20.92 2.90 7.06
N CYS A 52 20.10 2.32 6.19
CA CYS A 52 19.98 0.87 6.07
C CYS A 52 20.36 0.29 4.71
N ILE A 53 20.72 1.12 3.73
CA ILE A 53 21.22 0.63 2.43
C ILE A 53 22.48 -0.24 2.64
N GLY A 54 22.53 -1.39 2.01
CA GLY A 54 23.58 -2.39 2.15
C GLY A 54 23.53 -3.20 3.44
N LYS A 55 22.53 -2.98 4.30
CA LYS A 55 22.37 -3.70 5.56
C LYS A 55 21.33 -4.81 5.44
N GLN A 56 21.52 -5.82 6.29
CA GLN A 56 20.56 -6.92 6.39
C GLN A 56 19.26 -6.51 7.12
N PRO A 57 18.21 -7.29 6.98
CA PRO A 57 16.81 -6.95 7.32
C PRO A 57 16.54 -6.61 8.78
N GLN A 58 17.38 -7.07 9.73
CA GLN A 58 17.24 -6.67 11.14
C GLN A 58 17.35 -5.15 11.32
N ALA A 59 18.04 -4.47 10.40
CA ALA A 59 18.11 -3.02 10.36
C ALA A 59 16.82 -2.35 9.85
N LEU A 60 15.95 -3.10 9.16
CA LEU A 60 14.66 -2.63 8.68
C LEU A 60 13.61 -2.57 9.80
N PHE A 61 13.86 -3.29 10.90
CA PHE A 61 12.94 -3.41 12.04
C PHE A 61 13.72 -3.17 13.35
N PRO A 62 14.15 -1.92 13.62
CA PRO A 62 15.19 -1.60 14.60
C PRO A 62 14.86 -1.93 16.06
N ASP A 63 13.60 -2.08 16.42
CA ASP A 63 13.19 -2.14 17.82
C ASP A 63 13.02 -3.57 18.38
N GLY A 64 13.37 -4.62 17.61
CA GLY A 64 13.15 -6.02 18.04
C GLY A 64 11.69 -6.38 18.32
N LYS A 65 10.82 -5.40 18.45
CA LYS A 65 9.37 -5.54 18.69
C LYS A 65 8.59 -5.94 17.44
N ASN A 66 9.20 -5.76 16.27
CA ASN A 66 8.56 -5.97 14.97
C ASN A 66 9.02 -7.30 14.32
N TYR A 67 9.50 -8.27 15.09
CA TYR A 67 10.05 -9.52 14.55
C TYR A 67 9.03 -10.29 13.69
N ASP A 68 7.79 -10.38 14.15
CA ASP A 68 6.72 -11.05 13.39
C ASP A 68 6.45 -10.35 12.06
N GLN A 69 6.52 -9.03 12.04
CA GLN A 69 6.33 -8.21 10.84
C GLN A 69 7.50 -8.38 9.86
N TYR A 70 8.70 -8.52 10.39
CA TYR A 70 9.87 -8.88 9.61
C TYR A 70 9.72 -10.25 8.95
N GLU A 71 9.21 -11.26 9.65
CA GLU A 71 8.98 -12.59 9.09
C GLU A 71 7.94 -12.56 7.95
N ILE A 72 6.90 -11.74 8.06
CA ILE A 72 5.93 -11.52 6.97
C ILE A 72 6.64 -10.96 5.73
N TYR A 73 7.43 -9.91 5.90
CA TYR A 73 8.19 -9.29 4.81
C TYR A 73 9.18 -10.29 4.18
N ARG A 74 9.94 -10.97 5.01
CA ARG A 74 10.91 -11.99 4.60
C ARG A 74 10.26 -13.11 3.81
N ALA A 75 9.16 -13.66 4.31
CA ALA A 75 8.42 -14.74 3.66
C ALA A 75 7.90 -14.31 2.28
N ALA A 76 7.38 -13.09 2.17
CA ALA A 76 6.90 -12.55 0.90
C ALA A 76 8.03 -12.43 -0.13
N VAL A 77 9.16 -11.81 0.24
CA VAL A 77 10.32 -11.64 -0.68
C VAL A 77 10.91 -12.99 -1.07
N LYS A 78 11.07 -13.91 -0.11
CA LYS A 78 11.58 -15.26 -0.38
C LYS A 78 10.70 -16.01 -1.37
N ARG A 79 9.40 -15.94 -1.19
CA ARG A 79 8.42 -16.58 -2.07
C ARG A 79 8.49 -16.05 -3.51
N VAL A 80 8.74 -14.74 -3.70
CA VAL A 80 8.95 -14.17 -5.04
C VAL A 80 10.14 -14.78 -5.73
N PHE A 81 11.27 -14.99 -5.03
CA PHE A 81 12.45 -15.61 -5.61
C PHE A 81 12.26 -17.10 -5.92
N GLU A 82 11.54 -17.84 -5.08
CA GLU A 82 11.33 -19.28 -5.21
C GLU A 82 10.28 -19.62 -6.25
N GLU A 83 9.15 -18.93 -6.23
CA GLU A 83 7.98 -19.23 -7.07
C GLU A 83 7.86 -18.33 -8.31
N GLN A 84 8.64 -17.23 -8.37
CA GLN A 84 8.60 -16.22 -9.45
C GLN A 84 7.20 -15.61 -9.66
N VAL A 85 6.43 -15.51 -8.60
CA VAL A 85 5.09 -14.92 -8.59
C VAL A 85 5.08 -13.56 -7.91
N LYS A 86 4.07 -12.75 -8.19
CA LYS A 86 3.79 -11.55 -7.40
C LYS A 86 3.17 -11.95 -6.07
N VAL A 87 3.57 -11.30 -4.99
CA VAL A 87 3.07 -11.55 -3.63
C VAL A 87 2.57 -10.24 -3.04
N ASP A 88 1.28 -10.20 -2.70
CA ASP A 88 0.69 -9.10 -1.94
C ASP A 88 0.76 -9.45 -0.45
N PHE A 89 1.15 -8.48 0.36
CA PHE A 89 1.24 -8.64 1.81
C PHE A 89 1.05 -7.30 2.52
N SER A 90 0.80 -7.37 3.82
CA SER A 90 0.73 -6.19 4.67
C SER A 90 1.60 -6.39 5.91
N PHE A 91 2.16 -5.32 6.41
CA PHE A 91 2.94 -5.33 7.64
C PHE A 91 2.81 -4.02 8.40
N GLU A 92 3.17 -4.07 9.66
CA GLU A 92 3.12 -2.94 10.57
C GLU A 92 4.52 -2.68 11.14
N VAL A 93 4.87 -1.42 11.33
CA VAL A 93 6.14 -1.03 11.95
C VAL A 93 5.88 0.06 12.98
N SER A 94 6.40 -0.14 14.19
CA SER A 94 6.52 0.93 15.17
C SER A 94 7.90 1.59 15.03
N PHE A 95 7.91 2.88 14.72
CA PHE A 95 9.14 3.65 14.54
C PHE A 95 8.98 5.02 15.21
N GLU A 96 9.91 5.40 16.10
CA GLU A 96 9.91 6.67 16.85
C GLU A 96 8.56 6.99 17.53
N GLY A 97 7.91 5.95 18.10
CA GLY A 97 6.64 6.09 18.81
C GLY A 97 5.42 6.24 17.91
N LYS A 98 5.57 6.16 16.59
CA LYS A 98 4.48 6.12 15.62
C LYS A 98 4.30 4.71 15.07
N ASN A 99 3.06 4.31 14.78
CA ASN A 99 2.74 3.06 14.09
C ASN A 99 2.46 3.35 12.62
N TYR A 100 3.15 2.63 11.75
CA TYR A 100 3.00 2.69 10.30
C TYR A 100 2.40 1.38 9.82
N TYR A 101 1.38 1.48 8.97
CA TYR A 101 0.70 0.34 8.35
C TYR A 101 0.93 0.38 6.86
N TYR A 102 1.39 -0.74 6.31
CA TYR A 102 1.77 -0.82 4.91
C TYR A 102 1.02 -1.90 4.18
N LEU A 103 0.54 -1.56 2.98
CA LEU A 103 0.14 -2.53 1.96
C LEU A 103 1.26 -2.59 0.93
N SER A 104 1.71 -3.80 0.64
CA SER A 104 2.87 -4.02 -0.21
C SER A 104 2.62 -5.09 -1.25
N GLN A 105 3.28 -4.93 -2.39
CA GLN A 105 3.36 -5.92 -3.44
C GLN A 105 4.84 -6.14 -3.80
N ALA A 106 5.30 -7.38 -3.69
CA ALA A 106 6.61 -7.80 -4.12
C ALA A 106 6.55 -8.53 -5.47
N SER A 107 7.49 -8.27 -6.34
CA SER A 107 7.64 -8.96 -7.62
C SER A 107 9.11 -9.06 -8.02
N LEU A 108 9.42 -10.05 -8.87
CA LEU A 108 10.77 -10.22 -9.38
C LEU A 108 11.12 -9.02 -10.28
N PHE A 109 12.23 -8.34 -9.99
CA PHE A 109 12.78 -7.30 -10.83
C PHE A 109 13.75 -7.90 -11.87
N ASN A 110 14.63 -8.78 -11.39
CA ASN A 110 15.53 -9.65 -12.18
C ASN A 110 15.94 -10.84 -11.31
N GLU A 111 16.85 -11.68 -11.80
CA GLU A 111 17.30 -12.89 -11.10
C GLU A 111 17.90 -12.62 -9.70
N GLU A 112 18.43 -11.42 -9.46
CA GLU A 112 19.13 -11.03 -8.23
C GLU A 112 18.31 -10.15 -7.31
N LEU A 113 17.26 -9.48 -7.84
CA LEU A 113 16.53 -8.43 -7.13
C LEU A 113 15.02 -8.63 -7.18
N VAL A 114 14.39 -8.35 -6.06
CA VAL A 114 12.94 -8.16 -5.92
C VAL A 114 12.66 -6.68 -5.76
N ILE A 115 11.64 -6.20 -6.45
CA ILE A 115 11.06 -4.87 -6.27
C ILE A 115 9.83 -4.98 -5.38
N VAL A 116 9.76 -4.14 -4.36
CA VAL A 116 8.63 -4.04 -3.43
C VAL A 116 8.03 -2.65 -3.55
N TYR A 117 6.80 -2.58 -3.98
CA TYR A 117 5.98 -1.37 -3.93
C TYR A 117 5.24 -1.35 -2.61
N THR A 118 5.34 -0.26 -1.88
CA THR A 118 4.78 -0.15 -0.53
C THR A 118 4.01 1.15 -0.36
N ARG A 119 2.75 1.03 0.00
CA ARG A 119 1.86 2.16 0.30
C ARG A 119 1.64 2.27 1.80
N ASN A 120 1.91 3.46 2.34
CA ASN A 120 1.53 3.79 3.70
C ASN A 120 0.02 4.02 3.77
N VAL A 121 -0.66 3.23 4.58
CA VAL A 121 -2.10 3.31 4.82
C VAL A 121 -2.44 3.62 6.28
N SER A 122 -1.48 4.16 7.03
CA SER A 122 -1.65 4.48 8.46
C SER A 122 -2.81 5.42 8.71
N SER A 123 -3.00 6.40 7.82
CA SER A 123 -4.12 7.34 7.90
C SER A 123 -5.48 6.67 7.72
N LEU A 124 -5.55 5.50 7.08
CA LEU A 124 -6.80 4.76 6.87
C LEU A 124 -7.17 3.87 8.06
N LYS A 125 -6.24 3.65 9.01
CA LYS A 125 -6.46 2.76 10.17
C LYS A 125 -6.98 3.46 11.43
N THR A 126 -7.05 4.79 11.44
CA THR A 126 -7.76 5.48 12.53
C THR A 126 -9.27 5.24 12.39
N GLU A 127 -9.99 5.02 13.49
CA GLU A 127 -11.42 4.69 13.48
C GLU A 127 -12.26 5.62 12.61
N ASN A 128 -11.93 6.92 12.60
CA ASN A 128 -12.61 7.90 11.76
C ASN A 128 -12.36 7.67 10.25
N ASN A 129 -11.20 7.19 9.88
CA ASN A 129 -10.84 6.97 8.48
C ASN A 129 -11.36 5.62 7.94
N LEU A 130 -11.58 4.63 8.81
CA LEU A 130 -12.23 3.39 8.42
C LEU A 130 -13.68 3.65 8.01
N GLN A 131 -14.37 4.49 8.75
CA GLN A 131 -15.74 4.91 8.44
C GLN A 131 -15.80 5.68 7.10
N GLU A 132 -14.86 6.59 6.87
CA GLU A 132 -14.76 7.34 5.63
C GLU A 132 -14.43 6.44 4.43
N LEU A 133 -13.55 5.45 4.63
CA LEU A 133 -13.23 4.44 3.60
C LEU A 133 -14.45 3.59 3.27
N ILE A 134 -15.16 3.08 4.28
CA ILE A 134 -16.39 2.30 4.09
C ILE A 134 -17.41 3.13 3.34
N ASN A 135 -17.66 4.37 3.73
CA ASN A 135 -18.57 5.27 3.06
C ASN A 135 -18.18 5.50 1.60
N THR A 136 -16.88 5.72 1.33
CA THR A 136 -16.35 5.90 -0.03
C THR A 136 -16.56 4.65 -0.90
N ILE A 137 -16.38 3.46 -0.34
CA ILE A 137 -16.63 2.19 -1.04
C ILE A 137 -18.13 2.05 -1.33
N LEU A 138 -18.97 2.25 -0.33
CA LEU A 138 -20.41 2.11 -0.44
C LEU A 138 -21.02 3.11 -1.44
N ASP A 139 -20.50 4.33 -1.51
CA ASP A 139 -20.95 5.36 -2.46
C ASP A 139 -20.60 5.03 -3.92
N ARG A 140 -19.62 4.17 -4.15
CA ARG A 140 -19.24 3.71 -5.50
C ARG A 140 -20.02 2.49 -5.98
N LEU A 141 -20.78 1.86 -5.11
CA LEU A 141 -21.60 0.72 -5.51
C LEU A 141 -22.78 1.21 -6.37
N PRO A 142 -23.07 0.53 -7.52
CA PRO A 142 -24.21 0.86 -8.38
C PRO A 142 -25.52 0.30 -7.84
N LEU A 143 -25.71 0.36 -6.53
CA LEU A 143 -26.90 -0.13 -5.84
C LEU A 143 -27.13 0.70 -4.56
N GLY A 144 -28.39 0.81 -4.16
CA GLY A 144 -28.77 1.50 -2.93
C GLY A 144 -28.35 0.71 -1.71
N VAL A 145 -27.54 1.32 -0.85
CA VAL A 145 -27.10 0.76 0.44
C VAL A 145 -27.54 1.68 1.56
N PHE A 146 -28.12 1.10 2.60
CA PHE A 146 -28.44 1.83 3.83
C PHE A 146 -28.13 0.96 5.05
N VAL A 147 -27.82 1.64 6.15
CA VAL A 147 -27.58 1.04 7.46
C VAL A 147 -28.55 1.66 8.45
N LYS A 148 -29.18 0.84 9.26
CA LYS A 148 -30.09 1.26 10.34
C LYS A 148 -29.56 0.83 11.69
N ASP A 149 -29.80 1.67 12.70
CA ASP A 149 -29.54 1.34 14.10
C ASP A 149 -30.65 0.43 14.62
N GLY A 150 -30.33 -0.83 14.92
CA GLY A 150 -31.28 -1.81 15.45
C GLY A 150 -31.73 -1.50 16.90
N ASP A 151 -30.88 -0.83 17.65
CA ASP A 151 -31.12 -0.52 19.08
C ASP A 151 -31.84 0.83 19.27
N ASN A 152 -31.89 1.68 18.23
CA ASN A 152 -32.47 3.01 18.28
C ASN A 152 -33.58 3.21 17.25
N HIS A 153 -34.66 2.47 17.41
CA HIS A 153 -35.89 2.57 16.60
C HIS A 153 -35.66 2.47 15.08
N PHE A 154 -34.63 1.76 14.64
CA PHE A 154 -34.26 1.60 13.24
C PHE A 154 -33.99 2.92 12.52
N ASN A 155 -33.48 3.92 13.23
CA ASN A 155 -33.03 5.16 12.62
C ASN A 155 -31.94 4.90 11.60
N TYR A 156 -31.96 5.67 10.50
CA TYR A 156 -30.92 5.55 9.49
C TYR A 156 -29.59 6.11 10.05
N LEU A 157 -28.57 5.28 10.03
CA LEU A 157 -27.18 5.66 10.36
C LEU A 157 -26.43 6.11 9.11
N TYR A 158 -26.74 5.53 7.98
CA TYR A 158 -26.08 5.80 6.72
C TYR A 158 -26.97 5.41 5.53
N TRP A 159 -26.87 6.15 4.43
CA TRP A 159 -27.29 5.77 3.08
C TRP A 159 -26.28 6.28 2.06
N ASN A 160 -26.01 5.52 1.01
CA ASN A 160 -25.07 5.90 0.00
C ASN A 160 -25.65 6.88 -1.02
N HIS A 161 -24.78 7.49 -1.84
CA HIS A 161 -25.15 8.46 -2.86
C HIS A 161 -26.22 7.94 -3.85
N PHE A 162 -26.19 6.66 -4.18
CA PHE A 162 -27.17 6.03 -5.08
C PHE A 162 -28.60 6.05 -4.51
N MET A 163 -28.74 5.91 -3.20
CA MET A 163 -30.04 6.05 -2.52
C MET A 163 -30.51 7.51 -2.40
N ALA A 164 -29.58 8.44 -2.24
CA ALA A 164 -29.87 9.86 -2.11
C ALA A 164 -30.33 10.49 -3.44
N HIS A 165 -29.89 9.93 -4.56
CA HIS A 165 -30.21 10.38 -5.91
C HIS A 165 -30.72 9.23 -6.75
N PRO A 166 -31.95 8.72 -6.53
CA PRO A 166 -32.52 7.71 -7.39
C PRO A 166 -32.54 8.26 -8.82
N ILE A 167 -31.82 7.57 -9.71
CA ILE A 167 -31.89 7.88 -11.13
C ILE A 167 -33.36 7.77 -11.52
N ASN A 168 -33.96 8.85 -12.02
CA ASN A 168 -35.26 8.85 -12.66
C ASN A 168 -35.17 7.96 -13.91
N GLN A 169 -35.15 6.65 -13.74
CA GLN A 169 -35.43 5.71 -14.79
C GLN A 169 -36.94 5.67 -14.93
N GLY A 170 -37.39 6.28 -16.03
CA GLY A 170 -38.76 6.28 -16.40
C GLY A 170 -39.38 4.87 -16.28
N GLU A 171 -40.53 4.85 -15.70
CA GLU A 171 -41.61 3.86 -15.79
C GLU A 171 -41.18 2.41 -16.11
N ASN A 172 -40.93 1.65 -15.04
CA ASN A 172 -41.47 0.29 -14.92
C ASN A 172 -41.18 -0.23 -13.49
N SER A 173 -42.00 0.20 -12.53
CA SER A 173 -42.07 -0.41 -11.21
C SER A 173 -42.81 -1.71 -11.31
N LEU A 174 -42.14 -2.84 -11.30
CA LEU A 174 -42.72 -4.09 -10.83
C LEU A 174 -42.53 -4.13 -9.32
N ILE A 175 -43.62 -3.80 -8.62
CA ILE A 175 -43.82 -4.10 -7.21
C ILE A 175 -44.15 -5.60 -7.13
N LEU A 176 -43.31 -6.34 -6.41
CA LEU A 176 -43.64 -7.64 -5.85
C LEU A 176 -43.73 -7.54 -4.35
#